data_60518e3f6e36fba05c39b25404f7aae2
#
_entry.id   60518e3f6e36fba05c39b25404f7aae2
#
_cell.length_a   1.000
_cell.length_b   1.000
_cell.length_c   1.000
_cell.angle_alpha   90.00
_cell.angle_beta   90.00
_cell.angle_gamma   90.00
#
_symmetry.space_group_name_H-M   'P 1'
#
loop_
_entity.id
_entity.type
_entity.pdbx_description
1 polymer ?
#
loop_
_entity_poly.entity_id
_entity_poly.type
_entity_poly.pdbx_seq_one_letter_code
_entity_poly.pdbx_strand_id
1 'polypeptide(L)'
;FSFAGKQLAFDDPRSALFFEYLNILNHIKSVNPNVKFMLENVKMKKEYLDVISNLLGVQPVFINSALVSAQNRQRYYWANWEFCQPEDKEVMLIDCLEDDVDEKFLHTQKALEYMDRAVKGGRNHWDFKHHSDARSDKSQCITANTFKGVPYNVVIAFKENLRAKSKCVRSGGRGSFDRHEWDSADKIHVRKFTPTECERLQTVPDNYTNHVSNTQRYKMLGNGWTCDVIACIFEQMPIEK
;
A
#
# COMPACT_ATOMS: atom_id res chain seq x y z
N PHE A 1 -12.37 12.82 0.76
CA PHE A 1 -13.00 11.90 -0.23
C PHE A 1 -12.48 10.47 -0.09
N SER A 2 -12.68 9.79 1.03
CA SER A 2 -12.21 8.42 1.23
C SER A 2 -13.38 7.45 1.29
N PHE A 3 -13.28 6.28 0.65
CA PHE A 3 -14.24 5.19 0.83
C PHE A 3 -14.28 4.65 2.26
N ALA A 4 -13.26 4.92 3.08
CA ALA A 4 -13.12 4.41 4.45
C ALA A 4 -13.82 5.26 5.52
N GLY A 5 -14.71 6.19 5.15
CA GLY A 5 -15.47 7.02 6.07
C GLY A 5 -16.97 6.96 5.81
N LYS A 6 -17.75 7.82 6.48
CA LYS A 6 -19.21 7.92 6.33
C LYS A 6 -19.67 8.43 4.95
N GLN A 7 -18.79 8.52 3.97
CA GLN A 7 -19.03 8.98 2.58
C GLN A 7 -19.78 10.35 2.49
N LEU A 8 -19.51 11.24 3.44
CA LEU A 8 -20.12 12.56 3.50
C LEU A 8 -19.63 13.51 2.39
N ALA A 9 -18.69 13.06 1.56
CA ALA A 9 -18.17 13.78 0.40
C ALA A 9 -17.77 15.23 0.73
N PHE A 10 -18.42 16.21 0.13
CA PHE A 10 -18.16 17.63 0.35
C PHE A 10 -18.66 18.15 1.71
N ASP A 11 -19.57 17.43 2.38
CA ASP A 11 -20.03 17.77 3.74
C ASP A 11 -19.08 17.25 4.83
N ASP A 12 -18.04 16.48 4.47
CA ASP A 12 -17.00 16.05 5.40
C ASP A 12 -16.05 17.23 5.68
N PRO A 13 -15.82 17.60 6.96
CA PRO A 13 -14.87 18.68 7.33
C PRO A 13 -13.48 18.51 6.70
N ARG A 14 -13.05 17.28 6.45
CA ARG A 14 -11.79 16.99 5.77
C ARG A 14 -11.79 17.41 4.29
N SER A 15 -12.96 17.52 3.67
CA SER A 15 -13.10 18.02 2.30
C SER A 15 -12.90 19.53 2.20
N ALA A 16 -13.04 20.25 3.31
CA ALA A 16 -12.71 21.68 3.38
C ALA A 16 -11.26 21.96 2.95
N LEU A 17 -10.33 21.05 3.27
CA LEU A 17 -8.94 21.19 2.85
C LEU A 17 -8.74 21.20 1.33
N PHE A 18 -9.61 20.55 0.57
CA PHE A 18 -9.58 20.64 -0.89
C PHE A 18 -9.95 22.05 -1.38
N PHE A 19 -10.92 22.68 -0.76
CA PHE A 19 -11.31 24.05 -1.13
C PHE A 19 -10.23 25.06 -0.73
N GLU A 20 -9.56 24.85 0.41
CA GLU A 20 -8.40 25.66 0.78
C GLU A 20 -7.25 25.49 -0.22
N TYR A 21 -6.97 24.24 -0.64
CA TYR A 21 -6.01 23.99 -1.72
C TYR A 21 -6.39 24.74 -2.99
N LEU A 22 -7.65 24.70 -3.40
CA LEU A 22 -8.16 25.37 -4.59
C LEU A 22 -8.03 26.91 -4.48
N ASN A 23 -8.35 27.47 -3.30
CA ASN A 23 -8.20 28.91 -3.05
C ASN A 23 -6.73 29.35 -3.17
N ILE A 24 -5.81 28.59 -2.55
CA ILE A 24 -4.37 28.85 -2.64
C ILE A 24 -3.89 28.73 -4.07
N LEU A 25 -4.30 27.68 -4.79
CA LEU A 25 -3.93 27.45 -6.18
C LEU A 25 -4.41 28.60 -7.08
N ASN A 26 -5.66 29.05 -6.92
CA ASN A 26 -6.21 30.16 -7.70
C ASN A 26 -5.48 31.47 -7.40
N HIS A 27 -5.11 31.72 -6.14
CA HIS A 27 -4.30 32.88 -5.79
C HIS A 27 -2.93 32.80 -6.46
N ILE A 28 -2.23 31.67 -6.40
CA ILE A 28 -0.95 31.48 -7.06
C ILE A 28 -1.07 31.68 -8.58
N LYS A 29 -2.10 31.09 -9.21
CA LYS A 29 -2.36 31.27 -10.65
C LYS A 29 -2.58 32.74 -11.05
N SER A 30 -3.13 33.57 -10.16
CA SER A 30 -3.35 34.99 -10.42
C SER A 30 -2.04 35.79 -10.50
N VAL A 31 -1.00 35.35 -9.81
CA VAL A 31 0.34 36.01 -9.80
C VAL A 31 1.37 35.26 -10.66
N ASN A 32 1.18 33.97 -10.89
CA ASN A 32 2.00 33.14 -11.76
C ASN A 32 1.10 32.20 -12.59
N PRO A 33 0.64 32.63 -13.77
CA PRO A 33 -0.25 31.82 -14.62
C PRO A 33 0.38 30.49 -15.09
N ASN A 34 1.71 30.41 -15.12
CA ASN A 34 2.46 29.22 -15.56
C ASN A 34 2.76 28.24 -14.43
N VAL A 35 2.24 28.48 -13.23
CA VAL A 35 2.49 27.57 -12.08
C VAL A 35 2.14 26.14 -12.43
N LYS A 36 3.05 25.21 -12.14
CA LYS A 36 2.78 23.78 -12.22
C LYS A 36 2.14 23.33 -10.89
N PHE A 37 1.11 22.50 -10.99
CA PHE A 37 0.45 21.97 -9.80
C PHE A 37 0.10 20.49 -9.99
N MET A 38 0.10 19.76 -8.90
CA MET A 38 -0.36 18.38 -8.82
C MET A 38 -1.25 18.20 -7.60
N LEU A 39 -2.32 17.43 -7.75
CA LEU A 39 -3.15 16.93 -6.66
C LEU A 39 -3.17 15.41 -6.71
N GLU A 40 -3.00 14.75 -5.59
CA GLU A 40 -3.21 13.31 -5.42
C GLU A 40 -4.44 13.06 -4.54
N ASN A 41 -5.23 12.04 -4.87
CA ASN A 41 -6.26 11.58 -3.97
C ASN A 41 -6.55 10.08 -4.14
N VAL A 42 -7.18 9.50 -3.12
CA VAL A 42 -7.63 8.11 -3.14
C VAL A 42 -8.67 7.86 -4.21
N LYS A 43 -8.83 6.60 -4.62
CA LYS A 43 -9.93 6.19 -5.49
C LYS A 43 -11.27 6.60 -4.87
N MET A 44 -12.14 7.21 -5.68
CA MET A 44 -13.43 7.77 -5.26
C MET A 44 -14.52 7.49 -6.31
N LYS A 45 -15.77 7.82 -5.98
CA LYS A 45 -16.88 7.74 -6.92
C LYS A 45 -16.69 8.75 -8.05
N LYS A 46 -17.23 8.42 -9.24
CA LYS A 46 -17.11 9.25 -10.44
C LYS A 46 -17.66 10.65 -10.22
N GLU A 47 -18.79 10.79 -9.54
CA GLU A 47 -19.40 12.10 -9.24
C GLU A 47 -18.44 13.08 -8.55
N TYR A 48 -17.62 12.60 -7.59
CA TYR A 48 -16.64 13.43 -6.89
C TYR A 48 -15.39 13.68 -7.73
N LEU A 49 -15.02 12.67 -8.52
CA LEU A 49 -13.90 12.78 -9.47
C LEU A 49 -14.19 13.90 -10.49
N ASP A 50 -15.40 13.91 -11.05
CA ASP A 50 -15.85 14.89 -12.05
C ASP A 50 -15.87 16.32 -11.44
N VAL A 51 -16.33 16.48 -10.19
CA VAL A 51 -16.34 17.78 -9.51
C VAL A 51 -14.91 18.30 -9.32
N ILE A 52 -13.98 17.47 -8.81
CA ILE A 52 -12.58 17.88 -8.64
C ILE A 52 -11.96 18.25 -9.97
N SER A 53 -12.17 17.42 -11.01
CA SER A 53 -11.63 17.65 -12.35
C SER A 53 -12.13 18.96 -12.96
N ASN A 54 -13.43 19.25 -12.81
CA ASN A 54 -14.01 20.50 -13.29
C ASN A 54 -13.45 21.73 -12.58
N LEU A 55 -13.28 21.66 -11.24
CA LEU A 55 -12.73 22.75 -10.45
C LEU A 55 -11.25 23.02 -10.72
N LEU A 56 -10.47 21.98 -11.03
CA LEU A 56 -9.06 22.10 -11.37
C LEU A 56 -8.83 22.44 -12.86
N GLY A 57 -9.81 22.13 -13.72
CA GLY A 57 -9.71 22.28 -15.17
C GLY A 57 -8.83 21.24 -15.86
N VAL A 58 -8.55 20.11 -15.19
CA VAL A 58 -7.71 19.01 -15.70
C VAL A 58 -8.31 17.66 -15.37
N GLN A 59 -8.05 16.66 -16.22
CA GLN A 59 -8.48 15.29 -15.98
C GLN A 59 -7.44 14.51 -15.20
N PRO A 60 -7.86 13.56 -14.35
CA PRO A 60 -6.93 12.76 -13.57
C PRO A 60 -6.39 11.57 -14.35
N VAL A 61 -5.17 11.20 -14.07
CA VAL A 61 -4.60 9.90 -14.45
C VAL A 61 -4.74 8.96 -13.24
N PHE A 62 -5.30 7.77 -13.48
CA PHE A 62 -5.35 6.71 -12.47
C PHE A 62 -4.05 5.91 -12.50
N ILE A 63 -3.38 5.78 -11.35
CA ILE A 63 -2.18 4.97 -11.21
C ILE A 63 -2.35 4.02 -10.02
N ASN A 64 -2.01 2.75 -10.23
CA ASN A 64 -1.80 1.79 -9.16
C ASN A 64 -0.30 1.67 -8.89
N SER A 65 0.13 1.91 -7.66
CA SER A 65 1.54 1.75 -7.26
C SER A 65 2.08 0.33 -7.51
N ALA A 66 1.20 -0.65 -7.72
CA ALA A 66 1.59 -2.01 -8.11
C ALA A 66 2.47 -2.08 -9.37
N LEU A 67 2.47 -1.05 -10.20
CA LEU A 67 3.37 -0.94 -11.35
C LEU A 67 4.84 -0.75 -10.96
N VAL A 68 5.11 -0.08 -9.85
CA VAL A 68 6.48 0.25 -9.42
C VAL A 68 6.86 -0.30 -8.06
N SER A 69 5.92 -0.96 -7.38
CA SER A 69 6.07 -1.48 -6.02
C SER A 69 5.30 -2.78 -5.86
N ALA A 70 5.56 -3.50 -4.80
CA ALA A 70 4.78 -4.69 -4.42
C ALA A 70 3.48 -4.36 -3.65
N GLN A 71 2.87 -3.19 -3.89
CA GLN A 71 1.71 -2.73 -3.14
C GLN A 71 0.54 -2.31 -4.05
N ASN A 72 -0.66 -2.85 -3.81
CA ASN A 72 -1.88 -2.39 -4.45
C ASN A 72 -2.35 -1.07 -3.82
N ARG A 73 -1.89 0.07 -4.36
CA ARG A 73 -2.24 1.42 -3.90
C ARG A 73 -2.79 2.23 -5.05
N GLN A 74 -4.11 2.28 -5.17
CA GLN A 74 -4.84 2.94 -6.25
C GLN A 74 -5.07 4.41 -5.92
N ARG A 75 -4.62 5.32 -6.79
CA ARG A 75 -4.72 6.76 -6.63
C ARG A 75 -5.08 7.43 -7.94
N TYR A 76 -5.67 8.62 -7.82
CA TYR A 76 -5.86 9.55 -8.90
C TYR A 76 -4.90 10.73 -8.75
N TYR A 77 -4.32 11.17 -9.87
CA TYR A 77 -3.38 12.27 -9.94
C TYR A 77 -3.86 13.28 -10.96
N TRP A 78 -4.05 14.52 -10.54
CA TRP A 78 -4.36 15.65 -11.41
C TRP A 78 -3.12 16.52 -11.52
N ALA A 79 -2.70 16.88 -12.73
CA ALA A 79 -1.64 17.84 -12.97
C ALA A 79 -1.96 18.67 -14.19
N ASN A 80 -1.38 19.88 -14.28
CA ASN A 80 -1.53 20.74 -15.46
C ASN A 80 -0.42 20.54 -16.49
N TRP A 81 0.15 19.33 -16.53
CA TRP A 81 1.01 18.84 -17.62
C TRP A 81 0.61 17.41 -17.98
N GLU A 82 0.95 17.00 -19.17
CA GLU A 82 0.70 15.63 -19.62
C GLU A 82 1.69 14.66 -18.99
N PHE A 83 1.20 13.55 -18.52
CA PHE A 83 1.98 12.43 -18.01
C PHE A 83 1.21 11.11 -18.16
N CYS A 84 1.92 10.02 -18.22
CA CYS A 84 1.37 8.67 -18.32
C CYS A 84 1.71 7.83 -17.08
N GLN A 85 1.13 6.65 -17.00
CA GLN A 85 1.48 5.65 -15.99
C GLN A 85 2.93 5.21 -16.16
N PRO A 86 3.64 4.88 -15.06
CA PRO A 86 4.94 4.23 -15.12
C PRO A 86 4.83 2.83 -15.76
N GLU A 87 5.92 2.35 -16.31
CA GLU A 87 6.06 0.97 -16.75
C GLU A 87 5.98 0.02 -15.54
N ASP A 88 5.49 -1.22 -15.79
CA ASP A 88 5.44 -2.25 -14.76
C ASP A 88 6.87 -2.78 -14.51
N LYS A 89 7.37 -2.58 -13.29
CA LYS A 89 8.66 -3.08 -12.83
C LYS A 89 8.61 -4.52 -12.32
N GLU A 90 7.44 -5.16 -12.33
CA GLU A 90 7.21 -6.54 -11.90
C GLU A 90 7.69 -6.85 -10.46
N VAL A 91 7.76 -5.85 -9.59
CA VAL A 91 8.23 -6.00 -8.20
C VAL A 91 7.27 -6.90 -7.42
N MET A 92 7.78 -8.02 -6.92
CA MET A 92 7.01 -9.01 -6.16
C MET A 92 6.99 -8.67 -4.67
N LEU A 93 5.96 -9.13 -3.95
CA LEU A 93 5.91 -8.91 -2.50
C LEU A 93 7.11 -9.54 -1.78
N ILE A 94 7.53 -10.72 -2.21
CA ILE A 94 8.67 -11.43 -1.61
C ILE A 94 9.96 -10.60 -1.68
N ASP A 95 10.16 -9.79 -2.71
CA ASP A 95 11.34 -8.93 -2.88
C ASP A 95 11.39 -7.78 -1.86
N CYS A 96 10.24 -7.45 -1.27
CA CYS A 96 10.13 -6.39 -0.26
C CYS A 96 10.24 -6.91 1.17
N LEU A 97 10.12 -8.22 1.40
CA LEU A 97 10.16 -8.80 2.73
C LEU A 97 11.58 -8.93 3.26
N GLU A 98 11.73 -8.83 4.58
CA GLU A 98 12.99 -9.10 5.28
C GLU A 98 13.09 -10.60 5.60
N ASP A 99 14.28 -11.17 5.44
CA ASP A 99 14.56 -12.60 5.67
C ASP A 99 14.53 -12.95 7.15
N ASP A 100 15.11 -12.09 7.98
CA ASP A 100 15.16 -12.27 9.44
C ASP A 100 14.39 -11.14 10.13
N VAL A 101 13.28 -11.49 10.74
CA VAL A 101 12.39 -10.53 11.39
C VAL A 101 12.28 -10.85 12.87
N ASP A 102 12.54 -9.84 13.71
CA ASP A 102 12.44 -9.91 15.17
C ASP A 102 11.05 -10.44 15.61
N GLU A 103 11.04 -11.33 16.59
CA GLU A 103 9.83 -11.96 17.13
C GLU A 103 8.77 -10.97 17.62
N LYS A 104 9.14 -9.74 17.98
CA LYS A 104 8.18 -8.67 18.34
C LYS A 104 7.19 -8.31 17.23
N PHE A 105 7.50 -8.65 15.97
CA PHE A 105 6.60 -8.47 14.86
C PHE A 105 5.62 -9.62 14.67
N LEU A 106 5.83 -10.77 15.30
CA LEU A 106 4.88 -11.88 15.28
C LEU A 106 3.56 -11.46 15.92
N HIS A 107 2.45 -11.96 15.38
CA HIS A 107 1.16 -11.79 16.03
C HIS A 107 1.03 -12.72 17.22
N THR A 108 0.49 -12.19 18.31
CA THR A 108 0.21 -12.99 19.51
C THR A 108 -0.91 -14.01 19.25
N GLN A 109 -0.92 -15.10 20.01
CA GLN A 109 -1.99 -16.10 19.95
C GLN A 109 -3.39 -15.45 20.07
N LYS A 110 -3.54 -14.46 20.95
CA LYS A 110 -4.80 -13.71 21.11
C LYS A 110 -5.21 -12.95 19.82
N ALA A 111 -4.25 -12.42 19.07
CA ALA A 111 -4.51 -11.74 17.80
C ALA A 111 -4.96 -12.77 16.74
N LEU A 112 -4.33 -13.94 16.68
CA LEU A 112 -4.69 -15.02 15.78
C LEU A 112 -6.11 -15.54 16.09
N GLU A 113 -6.43 -15.76 17.37
CA GLU A 113 -7.76 -16.15 17.80
C GLU A 113 -8.83 -15.09 17.51
N TYR A 114 -8.49 -13.81 17.58
CA TYR A 114 -9.38 -12.74 17.18
C TYR A 114 -9.70 -12.82 15.67
N MET A 115 -8.70 -13.08 14.85
CA MET A 115 -8.88 -13.31 13.42
C MET A 115 -9.79 -14.52 13.17
N ASP A 116 -9.57 -15.65 13.83
CA ASP A 116 -10.39 -16.86 13.73
C ASP A 116 -11.85 -16.67 14.14
N ARG A 117 -12.10 -15.97 15.25
CA ARG A 117 -13.46 -15.68 15.72
C ARG A 117 -14.24 -14.82 14.74
N ALA A 118 -13.59 -13.89 14.09
CA ALA A 118 -14.20 -13.05 13.09
C ALA A 118 -14.70 -13.86 11.88
N VAL A 119 -13.99 -14.91 11.48
CA VAL A 119 -14.41 -15.85 10.43
C VAL A 119 -15.64 -16.63 10.86
N LYS A 120 -15.64 -17.23 12.06
CA LYS A 120 -16.74 -18.06 12.58
C LYS A 120 -18.02 -17.28 12.84
N GLY A 121 -17.94 -15.98 13.09
CA GLY A 121 -19.09 -15.10 13.32
C GLY A 121 -19.81 -14.62 12.06
N GLY A 122 -19.48 -15.13 10.88
CA GLY A 122 -20.12 -14.73 9.60
C GLY A 122 -19.80 -13.30 9.19
N ARG A 123 -19.02 -12.58 9.97
CA ARG A 123 -18.42 -11.31 9.57
C ARG A 123 -17.13 -11.66 8.85
N ASN A 124 -17.12 -11.54 7.53
CA ASN A 124 -15.91 -11.71 6.72
C ASN A 124 -14.88 -10.62 7.04
N HIS A 125 -14.39 -10.55 8.30
CA HIS A 125 -13.21 -9.76 8.65
C HIS A 125 -11.94 -10.35 8.04
N TRP A 126 -12.00 -11.59 7.59
CA TRP A 126 -11.11 -12.23 6.66
C TRP A 126 -11.43 -11.91 5.19
N ASP A 127 -12.28 -10.94 4.91
CA ASP A 127 -12.20 -10.29 3.64
C ASP A 127 -10.76 -9.80 3.57
N PHE A 128 -9.92 -10.56 2.89
CA PHE A 128 -8.45 -10.45 2.77
C PHE A 128 -7.95 -9.05 2.34
N LYS A 129 -8.79 -8.05 2.44
CA LYS A 129 -8.52 -6.64 2.09
C LYS A 129 -7.36 -6.01 2.86
N HIS A 130 -6.99 -6.61 3.98
CA HIS A 130 -5.92 -6.08 4.83
C HIS A 130 -4.79 -7.08 5.06
N HIS A 131 -4.91 -8.29 4.50
CA HIS A 131 -3.88 -9.31 4.61
C HIS A 131 -3.06 -9.35 3.33
N SER A 132 -1.76 -9.48 3.48
CA SER A 132 -0.82 -9.69 2.40
C SER A 132 -0.22 -11.09 2.56
N ASP A 133 -0.22 -11.86 1.50
CA ASP A 133 0.36 -13.21 1.49
C ASP A 133 1.65 -13.14 0.66
N ALA A 134 2.76 -13.60 1.22
CA ALA A 134 4.06 -13.61 0.52
C ALA A 134 4.03 -14.46 -0.76
N ARG A 135 3.04 -15.33 -0.92
CA ARG A 135 2.79 -16.06 -2.18
C ARG A 135 2.08 -15.22 -3.23
N SER A 136 1.50 -14.09 -2.83
CA SER A 136 0.86 -13.15 -3.75
C SER A 136 1.90 -12.23 -4.35
N ASP A 137 1.69 -11.81 -5.59
CA ASP A 137 2.60 -10.88 -6.27
C ASP A 137 2.63 -9.51 -5.58
N LYS A 138 1.52 -9.09 -5.00
CA LYS A 138 1.37 -7.74 -4.43
C LYS A 138 0.70 -7.76 -3.06
N SER A 139 1.15 -6.86 -2.18
CA SER A 139 0.53 -6.62 -0.89
C SER A 139 -0.76 -5.80 -1.00
N GLN A 140 -1.51 -5.78 0.10
CA GLN A 140 -2.55 -4.80 0.32
C GLN A 140 -1.95 -3.40 0.58
N CYS A 141 -2.75 -2.35 0.35
CA CYS A 141 -2.33 -0.97 0.60
C CYS A 141 -2.00 -0.74 2.08
N ILE A 142 -0.77 -0.34 2.38
CA ILE A 142 -0.43 0.14 3.73
C ILE A 142 -1.14 1.47 4.00
N THR A 143 -1.58 1.66 5.24
CA THR A 143 -2.34 2.84 5.67
C THR A 143 -1.77 3.42 6.97
N ALA A 144 -2.20 4.61 7.36
CA ALA A 144 -1.85 5.19 8.65
C ALA A 144 -2.23 4.29 9.85
N ASN A 145 -3.18 3.36 9.68
CA ASN A 145 -3.59 2.42 10.71
C ASN A 145 -2.70 1.17 10.81
N THR A 146 -1.72 0.99 9.91
CA THR A 146 -0.81 -0.16 9.90
C THR A 146 -0.12 -0.37 11.25
N PHE A 147 0.15 0.70 12.03
CA PHE A 147 0.72 0.58 13.37
C PHE A 147 -0.15 -0.20 14.38
N LYS A 148 -1.46 -0.30 14.15
CA LYS A 148 -2.40 -0.95 15.08
C LYS A 148 -2.29 -2.49 15.08
N GLY A 149 -1.59 -3.08 14.09
CA GLY A 149 -1.57 -4.53 13.90
C GLY A 149 -2.89 -5.03 13.31
N VAL A 150 -3.41 -6.15 13.81
CA VAL A 150 -4.65 -6.76 13.30
C VAL A 150 -5.84 -5.79 13.38
N PRO A 151 -6.67 -5.68 12.34
CA PRO A 151 -6.59 -6.32 11.02
C PRO A 151 -5.76 -5.54 9.97
N TYR A 152 -5.14 -4.41 10.34
CA TYR A 152 -4.56 -3.45 9.40
C TYR A 152 -3.13 -3.76 8.97
N ASN A 153 -2.46 -4.66 9.69
CA ASN A 153 -1.08 -5.03 9.41
C ASN A 153 -0.92 -6.53 9.62
N VAL A 154 -1.16 -7.30 8.57
CA VAL A 154 -1.02 -8.74 8.58
C VAL A 154 -0.35 -9.17 7.29
N VAL A 155 0.81 -9.81 7.43
CA VAL A 155 1.49 -10.50 6.34
C VAL A 155 1.68 -11.97 6.73
N ILE A 156 1.32 -12.85 5.80
CA ILE A 156 1.60 -14.27 5.87
C ILE A 156 2.96 -14.45 5.17
N ALA A 157 4.00 -14.62 5.95
CA ALA A 157 5.37 -14.80 5.46
C ALA A 157 5.87 -16.21 5.78
N PHE A 158 6.84 -16.67 5.04
CA PHE A 158 7.53 -17.92 5.31
C PHE A 158 8.80 -17.60 6.09
N LYS A 159 9.11 -18.38 7.13
CA LYS A 159 10.43 -18.33 7.74
C LYS A 159 11.41 -18.96 6.76
N GLU A 160 12.42 -18.22 6.35
CA GLU A 160 13.40 -18.80 5.45
C GLU A 160 14.09 -20.01 6.06
N ASN A 161 13.84 -21.08 5.45
CA ASN A 161 14.77 -22.09 5.05
C ASN A 161 14.26 -22.60 3.69
N LEU A 162 14.14 -21.72 2.72
CA LEU A 162 14.20 -22.09 1.33
C LEU A 162 15.60 -22.72 1.15
N ARG A 163 15.70 -23.98 1.58
CA ARG A 163 16.88 -24.76 1.30
C ARG A 163 17.07 -24.71 -0.20
N ALA A 164 18.21 -24.27 -0.64
CA ALA A 164 18.61 -24.27 -2.06
C ALA A 164 18.46 -25.65 -2.74
N LYS A 165 18.00 -26.67 -1.99
CA LYS A 165 17.70 -28.02 -2.44
C LYS A 165 16.46 -28.52 -1.73
N SER A 166 15.41 -28.87 -2.49
CA SER A 166 14.25 -29.59 -1.95
C SER A 166 14.69 -30.92 -1.30
N LYS A 167 13.98 -31.33 -0.23
CA LYS A 167 14.14 -32.69 0.30
C LYS A 167 13.76 -33.69 -0.80
N CYS A 168 14.43 -34.85 -0.81
CA CYS A 168 14.19 -35.91 -1.76
C CYS A 168 12.69 -36.25 -1.85
N VAL A 169 12.13 -36.17 -3.05
CA VAL A 169 10.76 -36.61 -3.34
C VAL A 169 10.75 -38.13 -3.26
N ARG A 170 10.08 -38.70 -2.27
CA ARG A 170 9.88 -40.15 -2.15
C ARG A 170 8.79 -40.60 -3.12
N SER A 171 9.09 -41.54 -4.00
CA SER A 171 8.11 -42.19 -4.85
C SER A 171 7.23 -43.12 -4.01
N GLY A 172 5.94 -42.88 -3.99
CA GLY A 172 4.93 -43.83 -3.56
C GLY A 172 4.45 -43.72 -2.13
N GLY A 173 3.19 -43.41 -1.99
CA GLY A 173 2.41 -43.52 -0.77
C GLY A 173 1.08 -42.79 -0.93
N ARG A 174 -0.03 -43.53 -0.79
CA ARG A 174 -1.38 -42.94 -0.79
C ARG A 174 -1.48 -41.86 0.30
N GLY A 175 -1.81 -40.64 -0.06
CA GLY A 175 -2.03 -39.52 0.86
C GLY A 175 -0.82 -38.60 1.09
N SER A 176 0.16 -38.59 0.17
CA SER A 176 1.40 -37.85 0.39
C SER A 176 1.35 -36.37 -0.05
N PHE A 177 0.32 -35.93 -0.75
CA PHE A 177 0.21 -34.53 -1.19
C PHE A 177 0.22 -33.57 0.00
N ASP A 178 -0.57 -33.85 1.04
CA ASP A 178 -0.68 -32.98 2.23
C ASP A 178 0.59 -32.98 3.09
N ARG A 179 1.32 -34.10 3.15
CA ARG A 179 2.53 -34.21 3.99
C ARG A 179 3.75 -33.54 3.36
N HIS A 180 3.85 -33.50 2.02
CA HIS A 180 4.98 -32.87 1.35
C HIS A 180 4.88 -31.34 1.34
N GLU A 181 3.69 -30.79 1.27
CA GLU A 181 3.46 -29.35 1.50
C GLU A 181 3.84 -28.94 2.94
N TRP A 182 3.52 -29.77 3.94
CA TRP A 182 3.83 -29.49 5.34
C TRP A 182 5.31 -29.71 5.69
N ASP A 183 6.00 -30.65 5.05
CA ASP A 183 7.43 -30.90 5.27
C ASP A 183 8.34 -29.87 4.57
N SER A 184 7.84 -29.18 3.55
CA SER A 184 8.52 -28.05 2.89
C SER A 184 8.04 -26.69 3.42
N ALA A 185 6.86 -26.64 4.07
CA ALA A 185 6.34 -25.46 4.74
C ALA A 185 7.07 -25.26 6.06
N ASP A 186 8.30 -24.76 6.01
CA ASP A 186 8.94 -24.19 7.19
C ASP A 186 8.07 -23.05 7.69
N LYS A 187 7.43 -23.30 8.81
CA LYS A 187 6.59 -22.43 9.64
C LYS A 187 6.09 -21.15 8.98
N ILE A 188 4.87 -21.19 8.52
CA ILE A 188 4.12 -19.98 8.15
C ILE A 188 4.08 -19.06 9.36
N HIS A 189 4.65 -17.88 9.22
CA HIS A 189 4.58 -16.83 10.22
C HIS A 189 3.53 -15.80 9.83
N VAL A 190 2.49 -15.70 10.65
CA VAL A 190 1.54 -14.59 10.55
C VAL A 190 2.08 -13.46 11.41
N ARG A 191 2.51 -12.40 10.76
CA ARG A 191 3.21 -11.29 11.42
C ARG A 191 2.78 -9.92 10.89
N LYS A 192 3.32 -8.90 11.48
CA LYS A 192 3.23 -7.53 10.95
C LYS A 192 4.30 -7.32 9.89
N PHE A 193 4.04 -6.43 8.96
CA PHE A 193 5.13 -5.79 8.22
C PHE A 193 6.04 -5.05 9.19
N THR A 194 7.33 -5.11 8.95
CA THR A 194 8.27 -4.22 9.62
C THR A 194 8.18 -2.81 9.03
N PRO A 195 8.67 -1.78 9.73
CA PRO A 195 8.78 -0.44 9.14
C PRO A 195 9.64 -0.42 7.87
N THR A 196 10.74 -1.18 7.83
CA THR A 196 11.62 -1.29 6.66
C THR A 196 10.90 -1.89 5.44
N GLU A 197 10.11 -2.94 5.64
CA GLU A 197 9.27 -3.49 4.57
C GLU A 197 8.24 -2.48 4.07
N CYS A 198 7.65 -1.68 4.98
CA CYS A 198 6.76 -0.59 4.59
C CYS A 198 7.50 0.53 3.82
N GLU A 199 8.77 0.79 4.12
CA GLU A 199 9.63 1.70 3.37
C GLU A 199 9.83 1.19 1.94
N ARG A 200 10.18 -0.08 1.77
CA ARG A 200 10.31 -0.73 0.45
C ARG A 200 9.01 -0.69 -0.35
N LEU A 201 7.86 -0.93 0.31
CA LEU A 201 6.55 -0.81 -0.32
C LEU A 201 6.20 0.62 -0.76
N GLN A 202 6.80 1.64 -0.16
CA GLN A 202 6.68 3.05 -0.58
C GLN A 202 7.83 3.51 -1.47
N THR A 203 8.70 2.59 -1.88
CA THR A 203 9.88 2.84 -2.72
C THR A 203 10.82 3.91 -2.16
N VAL A 204 10.98 3.92 -0.83
CA VAL A 204 12.00 4.73 -0.16
C VAL A 204 13.12 3.83 0.36
N PRO A 205 14.35 4.35 0.52
CA PRO A 205 15.48 3.57 1.02
C PRO A 205 15.21 2.95 2.39
N ASP A 206 15.81 1.79 2.65
CA ASP A 206 15.75 1.15 3.96
C ASP A 206 16.22 2.11 5.05
N ASN A 207 15.52 2.09 6.17
CA ASN A 207 15.76 2.97 7.33
C ASN A 207 15.57 4.48 7.09
N TYR A 208 14.93 4.88 5.99
CA TYR A 208 14.64 6.28 5.70
C TYR A 208 13.88 6.98 6.84
N THR A 209 13.01 6.25 7.55
CA THR A 209 12.21 6.79 8.65
C THR A 209 12.70 6.36 10.05
N ASN A 210 13.91 5.84 10.22
CA ASN A 210 14.37 5.19 11.46
C ASN A 210 14.61 6.14 12.65
N HIS A 211 14.57 7.45 12.45
CA HIS A 211 14.80 8.47 13.47
C HIS A 211 13.54 8.83 14.28
N VAL A 212 12.43 8.14 14.06
CA VAL A 212 11.20 8.28 14.84
C VAL A 212 10.69 6.93 15.33
N SER A 213 9.73 6.91 16.26
CA SER A 213 9.15 5.66 16.78
C SER A 213 8.47 4.84 15.67
N ASN A 214 8.44 3.51 15.79
CA ASN A 214 7.78 2.63 14.81
C ASN A 214 6.33 3.04 14.54
N THR A 215 5.59 3.50 15.55
CA THR A 215 4.23 4.01 15.37
C THR A 215 4.21 5.21 14.41
N GLN A 216 5.15 6.12 14.53
CA GLN A 216 5.25 7.28 13.63
C GLN A 216 5.73 6.84 12.24
N ARG A 217 6.69 5.92 12.14
CA ARG A 217 7.13 5.33 10.87
C ARG A 217 5.95 4.79 10.06
N TYR A 218 5.11 3.92 10.66
CA TYR A 218 3.93 3.38 10.00
C TYR A 218 2.93 4.47 9.58
N LYS A 219 2.72 5.50 10.41
CA LYS A 219 1.81 6.61 10.07
C LYS A 219 2.33 7.43 8.90
N MET A 220 3.62 7.75 8.90
CA MET A 220 4.27 8.50 7.81
C MET A 220 4.18 7.72 6.50
N LEU A 221 4.58 6.45 6.52
CA LEU A 221 4.58 5.58 5.34
C LEU A 221 3.17 5.30 4.83
N GLY A 222 2.20 5.07 5.73
CA GLY A 222 0.81 4.82 5.34
C GLY A 222 0.10 6.05 4.74
N ASN A 223 0.47 7.27 5.19
CA ASN A 223 -0.01 8.54 4.63
C ASN A 223 0.83 9.03 3.45
N GLY A 224 2.06 8.56 3.33
CA GLY A 224 3.01 8.98 2.30
C GLY A 224 2.63 8.49 0.90
N TRP A 225 3.36 8.98 -0.06
CA TRP A 225 3.30 8.56 -1.46
C TRP A 225 4.20 7.36 -1.72
N THR A 226 3.90 6.59 -2.77
CA THR A 226 4.88 5.70 -3.38
C THR A 226 5.81 6.58 -4.21
N CYS A 227 7.06 6.74 -3.78
CA CYS A 227 7.97 7.75 -4.31
C CYS A 227 8.24 7.58 -5.81
N ASP A 228 8.41 6.34 -6.28
CA ASP A 228 8.65 6.08 -7.71
C ASP A 228 7.48 6.50 -8.62
N VAL A 229 6.23 6.47 -8.12
CA VAL A 229 5.10 7.01 -8.87
C VAL A 229 5.23 8.52 -9.03
N ILE A 230 5.58 9.21 -7.95
CA ILE A 230 5.72 10.67 -7.96
C ILE A 230 6.93 11.09 -8.80
N ALA A 231 8.04 10.37 -8.70
CA ALA A 231 9.21 10.61 -9.54
C ALA A 231 8.85 10.50 -11.03
N CYS A 232 8.17 9.43 -11.42
CA CYS A 232 7.71 9.23 -12.79
C CYS A 232 6.81 10.37 -13.29
N ILE A 233 5.90 10.89 -12.45
CA ILE A 233 5.04 12.02 -12.81
C ILE A 233 5.85 13.29 -13.01
N PHE A 234 6.81 13.58 -12.11
CA PHE A 234 7.63 14.79 -12.19
C PHE A 234 8.70 14.74 -13.29
N GLU A 235 9.22 13.56 -13.62
CA GLU A 235 10.15 13.39 -14.75
C GLU A 235 9.52 13.80 -16.09
N GLN A 236 8.20 13.71 -16.20
CA GLN A 236 7.43 14.10 -17.39
C GLN A 236 6.99 15.58 -17.34
N MET A 237 7.29 16.31 -16.26
CA MET A 237 6.95 17.73 -16.15
C MET A 237 7.82 18.57 -17.09
N PRO A 238 7.24 19.40 -17.98
CA PRO A 238 8.06 20.28 -18.84
C PRO A 238 8.82 21.29 -18.00
N ILE A 239 10.14 21.29 -18.15
CA ILE A 239 11.03 22.30 -17.57
C ILE A 239 11.12 23.44 -18.59
N GLU A 240 10.54 24.58 -18.27
CA GLU A 240 10.78 25.80 -19.04
C GLU A 240 12.27 26.19 -18.86
N LYS A 241 12.99 26.26 -19.98
CA LYS A 241 14.40 26.69 -20.02
C LYS A 241 14.48 28.21 -20.01
#